data_6ed29db807a7397d481e0769660b1b82
#
_entry.id   6ed29db807a7397d481e0769660b1b82
#
_cell.length_a   1.000
_cell.length_b   1.000
_cell.length_c   1.000
_cell.angle_alpha   90.00
_cell.angle_beta   90.00
_cell.angle_gamma   90.00
#
_symmetry.space_group_name_H-M   'P 1'
#
loop_
_entity.id
_entity.type
_entity.pdbx_description
1 polymer ?
#
loop_
_entity_poly.entity_id
_entity_poly.type
_entity_poly.pdbx_seq_one_letter_code
_entity_poly.pdbx_strand_id
1 'polypeptide(L)'
;VAMRKTLGFVLLGLAGFLVTTALLTLIYVPGQVKKTPLDVNSDTQLTGRAAYLSEPMTDVRYLSRTVADGTASDGDVVVFDNLTCLWRVAPDSTGSCPGDDETTISIATDRFATDRVTALAVNDEAYVGAGAEPKDGLINKFPFGVAQKSYQVWDGLLGRAVEAKFDGEEEINGLNTYKFLI
;
A
#
# COMPACT_ATOMS: atom_id res chain seq x y z
N VAL A 1 46.91 -38.72 6.14
CA VAL A 1 46.86 -38.02 4.84
C VAL A 1 45.42 -37.94 4.31
N ALA A 2 44.61 -39.02 4.40
CA ALA A 2 43.23 -39.04 3.92
C ALA A 2 42.33 -38.01 4.65
N MET A 3 42.39 -37.96 5.97
CA MET A 3 41.58 -37.06 6.81
C MET A 3 41.79 -35.59 6.49
N ARG A 4 43.02 -35.16 6.17
CA ARG A 4 43.31 -33.76 5.77
C ARG A 4 42.70 -33.39 4.41
N LYS A 5 42.65 -34.32 3.45
CA LYS A 5 42.04 -34.12 2.15
C LYS A 5 40.52 -34.04 2.28
N THR A 6 39.91 -34.91 3.07
CA THR A 6 38.45 -34.87 3.35
C THR A 6 38.03 -33.60 4.01
N LEU A 7 38.78 -33.11 5.03
CA LEU A 7 38.54 -31.85 5.69
C LEU A 7 38.63 -30.66 4.70
N GLY A 8 39.64 -30.69 3.79
CA GLY A 8 39.79 -29.68 2.75
C GLY A 8 38.58 -29.58 1.81
N PHE A 9 38.02 -30.73 1.36
CA PHE A 9 36.82 -30.74 0.53
C PHE A 9 35.57 -30.25 1.29
N VAL A 10 35.43 -30.63 2.55
CA VAL A 10 34.30 -30.14 3.39
C VAL A 10 34.37 -28.63 3.56
N LEU A 11 35.56 -28.08 3.85
CA LEU A 11 35.73 -26.61 4.00
C LEU A 11 35.49 -25.90 2.67
N LEU A 12 35.93 -26.46 1.54
CA LEU A 12 35.68 -25.88 0.22
C LEU A 12 34.16 -25.87 -0.11
N GLY A 13 33.46 -26.97 0.20
CA GLY A 13 32.01 -27.04 0.03
C GLY A 13 31.26 -26.04 0.89
N LEU A 14 31.68 -25.92 2.16
CA LEU A 14 31.10 -24.93 3.07
C LEU A 14 31.35 -23.49 2.60
N ALA A 15 32.55 -23.18 2.15
CA ALA A 15 32.88 -21.88 1.60
C ALA A 15 32.03 -21.56 0.34
N GLY A 16 31.90 -22.49 -0.58
CA GLY A 16 31.05 -22.37 -1.75
C GLY A 16 29.57 -22.09 -1.36
N PHE A 17 29.05 -22.88 -0.42
CA PHE A 17 27.69 -22.70 0.10
C PHE A 17 27.49 -21.29 0.71
N LEU A 18 28.41 -20.84 1.56
CA LEU A 18 28.32 -19.51 2.20
C LEU A 18 28.39 -18.39 1.16
N VAL A 19 29.27 -18.46 0.19
CA VAL A 19 29.36 -17.47 -0.90
C VAL A 19 28.07 -17.42 -1.70
N THR A 20 27.54 -18.58 -2.10
CA THR A 20 26.28 -18.65 -2.86
C THR A 20 25.11 -18.07 -2.06
N THR A 21 24.99 -18.44 -0.78
CA THR A 21 23.97 -17.90 0.11
C THR A 21 24.09 -16.38 0.26
N ALA A 22 25.32 -15.87 0.46
CA ALA A 22 25.55 -14.44 0.55
C ALA A 22 25.13 -13.69 -0.73
N LEU A 23 25.48 -14.21 -1.91
CA LEU A 23 25.09 -13.63 -3.18
C LEU A 23 23.56 -13.63 -3.37
N LEU A 24 22.90 -14.75 -3.06
CA LEU A 24 21.45 -14.83 -3.13
C LEU A 24 20.79 -13.83 -2.17
N THR A 25 21.28 -13.72 -0.94
CA THR A 25 20.73 -12.77 0.06
C THR A 25 20.93 -11.33 -0.35
N LEU A 26 22.06 -10.97 -0.96
CA LEU A 26 22.38 -9.60 -1.34
C LEU A 26 21.69 -9.14 -2.64
N ILE A 27 21.50 -10.07 -3.60
CA ILE A 27 21.04 -9.71 -4.96
C ILE A 27 19.58 -10.10 -5.17
N TYR A 28 19.19 -11.32 -4.82
CA TYR A 28 17.88 -11.88 -5.15
C TYR A 28 16.82 -11.53 -4.09
N VAL A 29 17.14 -11.73 -2.80
CA VAL A 29 16.16 -11.54 -1.72
C VAL A 29 15.59 -10.13 -1.66
N PRO A 30 16.36 -9.02 -1.77
CA PRO A 30 15.80 -7.67 -1.72
C PRO A 30 14.77 -7.40 -2.82
N GLY A 31 14.98 -7.95 -4.03
CA GLY A 31 14.05 -7.83 -5.14
C GLY A 31 12.74 -8.60 -4.95
N GLN A 32 12.71 -9.62 -4.09
CA GLN A 32 11.50 -10.38 -3.79
C GLN A 32 10.76 -9.84 -2.56
N VAL A 33 11.49 -9.43 -1.52
CA VAL A 33 10.91 -8.92 -0.26
C VAL A 33 10.33 -7.52 -0.42
N LYS A 34 10.90 -6.70 -1.30
CA LYS A 34 10.43 -5.33 -1.59
C LYS A 34 9.33 -5.30 -2.67
N LYS A 35 8.43 -6.26 -2.67
CA LYS A 35 7.24 -6.26 -3.54
C LYS A 35 5.98 -6.26 -2.69
N THR A 36 4.97 -5.53 -3.11
CA THR A 36 3.64 -5.58 -2.49
C THR A 36 3.08 -7.00 -2.62
N PRO A 37 2.65 -7.66 -1.54
CA PRO A 37 2.01 -8.97 -1.60
C PRO A 37 0.75 -8.95 -2.48
N LEU A 38 0.40 -10.12 -3.04
CA LEU A 38 -0.80 -10.28 -3.88
C LEU A 38 -2.05 -10.69 -3.09
N ASP A 39 -1.93 -10.81 -1.78
CA ASP A 39 -2.97 -11.20 -0.83
C ASP A 39 -3.26 -10.11 0.22
N VAL A 40 -2.94 -8.86 -0.11
CA VAL A 40 -3.23 -7.73 0.77
C VAL A 40 -4.73 -7.64 1.02
N ASN A 41 -5.08 -7.57 2.31
CA ASN A 41 -6.43 -7.27 2.78
C ASN A 41 -6.29 -6.32 3.98
N SER A 42 -6.69 -5.08 3.81
CA SER A 42 -6.51 -4.02 4.80
C SER A 42 -7.79 -3.25 5.02
N ASP A 43 -8.22 -3.16 6.27
CA ASP A 43 -9.33 -2.32 6.72
C ASP A 43 -8.77 -1.17 7.58
N THR A 44 -9.01 0.06 7.12
CA THR A 44 -8.74 1.27 7.91
C THR A 44 -10.05 1.87 8.39
N GLN A 45 -10.19 2.01 9.70
CA GLN A 45 -11.36 2.61 10.31
C GLN A 45 -10.95 3.87 11.08
N LEU A 46 -11.66 4.96 10.82
CA LEU A 46 -11.47 6.23 11.50
C LEU A 46 -12.78 6.67 12.13
N THR A 47 -12.68 7.36 13.26
CA THR A 47 -13.79 8.01 13.94
C THR A 47 -13.49 9.48 14.13
N GLY A 48 -14.49 10.30 14.02
CA GLY A 48 -14.31 11.74 14.15
C GLY A 48 -15.65 12.47 14.26
N ARG A 49 -15.58 13.80 14.19
CA ARG A 49 -16.76 14.65 14.13
C ARG A 49 -16.67 15.53 12.90
N ALA A 50 -17.76 15.63 12.17
CA ALA A 50 -17.84 16.45 10.97
C ALA A 50 -19.20 17.15 10.87
N ALA A 51 -19.20 18.32 10.24
CA ALA A 51 -20.39 18.97 9.73
C ALA A 51 -20.44 18.74 8.22
N TYR A 52 -21.56 18.28 7.73
CA TYR A 52 -21.76 18.07 6.30
C TYR A 52 -22.79 19.09 5.79
N LEU A 53 -22.37 19.90 4.81
CA LEU A 53 -23.14 21.04 4.31
C LEU A 53 -23.56 22.00 5.45
N SER A 54 -24.86 22.23 5.63
CA SER A 54 -25.41 23.11 6.65
C SER A 54 -25.88 22.40 7.93
N GLU A 55 -25.51 21.12 8.07
CA GLU A 55 -25.91 20.33 9.22
C GLU A 55 -24.99 20.55 10.44
N PRO A 56 -25.52 20.31 11.66
CA PRO A 56 -24.71 20.43 12.87
C PRO A 56 -23.60 19.38 12.91
N MET A 57 -22.54 19.68 13.67
CA MET A 57 -21.44 18.75 13.93
C MET A 57 -21.96 17.44 14.53
N THR A 58 -21.71 16.33 13.86
CA THR A 58 -22.13 14.98 14.28
C THR A 58 -20.96 14.03 14.31
N ASP A 59 -21.10 12.94 15.05
CA ASP A 59 -20.12 11.86 15.05
C ASP A 59 -20.19 11.09 13.74
N VAL A 60 -19.03 10.86 13.15
CA VAL A 60 -18.89 10.15 11.86
C VAL A 60 -17.90 9.01 11.99
N ARG A 61 -18.09 8.00 11.15
CA ARG A 61 -17.13 6.92 10.94
C ARG A 61 -16.76 6.85 9.46
N TYR A 62 -15.51 6.48 9.24
CA TYR A 62 -14.96 6.22 7.91
C TYR A 62 -14.37 4.81 7.88
N LEU A 63 -14.67 4.07 6.83
CA LEU A 63 -14.06 2.78 6.49
C LEU A 63 -13.40 2.90 5.13
N SER A 64 -12.16 2.47 5.04
CA SER A 64 -11.51 2.16 3.76
C SER A 64 -11.05 0.71 3.79
N ARG A 65 -11.62 -0.12 2.92
CA ARG A 65 -11.23 -1.51 2.73
C ARG A 65 -10.50 -1.64 1.40
N THR A 66 -9.26 -2.10 1.44
CA THR A 66 -8.45 -2.32 0.24
C THR A 66 -8.05 -3.80 0.16
N VAL A 67 -8.44 -4.46 -0.91
CA VAL A 67 -8.18 -5.89 -1.14
C VAL A 67 -7.43 -6.06 -2.44
N ALA A 68 -6.34 -6.82 -2.43
CA ALA A 68 -5.63 -7.18 -3.65
C ALA A 68 -6.39 -8.29 -4.41
N ASP A 69 -6.62 -8.08 -5.69
CA ASP A 69 -7.10 -9.10 -6.62
C ASP A 69 -5.90 -9.88 -7.19
N GLY A 70 -5.53 -10.95 -6.49
CA GLY A 70 -4.38 -11.77 -6.88
C GLY A 70 -4.56 -12.47 -8.24
N THR A 71 -5.79 -12.61 -8.75
CA THR A 71 -6.04 -13.24 -10.05
C THR A 71 -5.87 -12.27 -11.22
N ALA A 72 -6.10 -10.99 -10.99
CA ALA A 72 -5.86 -9.92 -11.96
C ALA A 72 -4.44 -9.33 -11.87
N SER A 73 -3.69 -9.71 -10.85
CA SER A 73 -2.31 -9.26 -10.58
C SER A 73 -1.28 -10.22 -11.19
N ASP A 74 -0.01 -9.74 -11.29
CA ASP A 74 1.09 -10.57 -11.77
C ASP A 74 2.42 -10.37 -10.99
N GLY A 75 3.53 -10.72 -11.61
CA GLY A 75 4.88 -10.60 -11.01
C GLY A 75 5.30 -9.18 -10.68
N ASP A 76 4.79 -8.17 -11.38
CA ASP A 76 5.23 -6.78 -11.32
C ASP A 76 4.11 -5.80 -10.98
N VAL A 77 2.85 -6.14 -11.26
CA VAL A 77 1.68 -5.29 -11.02
C VAL A 77 0.74 -5.95 -10.02
N VAL A 78 0.24 -5.16 -9.08
CA VAL A 78 -0.85 -5.55 -8.17
C VAL A 78 -2.09 -4.73 -8.44
N VAL A 79 -3.22 -5.41 -8.57
CA VAL A 79 -4.55 -4.81 -8.74
C VAL A 79 -5.25 -4.78 -7.40
N PHE A 80 -5.91 -3.67 -7.11
CA PHE A 80 -6.67 -3.48 -5.87
C PHE A 80 -8.11 -3.12 -6.16
N ASP A 81 -9.00 -3.70 -5.38
CA ASP A 81 -10.36 -3.24 -5.20
C ASP A 81 -10.46 -2.50 -3.87
N ASN A 82 -10.93 -1.27 -3.90
CA ASN A 82 -11.10 -0.41 -2.72
C ASN A 82 -12.56 -0.04 -2.54
N LEU A 83 -13.04 -0.12 -1.30
CA LEU A 83 -14.33 0.39 -0.87
C LEU A 83 -14.07 1.47 0.19
N THR A 84 -14.58 2.66 -0.03
CA THR A 84 -14.63 3.72 0.98
C THR A 84 -16.06 3.99 1.38
N CYS A 85 -16.27 4.24 2.67
CA CYS A 85 -17.58 4.53 3.22
C CYS A 85 -17.45 5.53 4.36
N LEU A 86 -18.20 6.63 4.30
CA LEU A 86 -18.32 7.64 5.35
C LEU A 86 -19.78 7.73 5.77
N TRP A 87 -20.06 7.57 7.05
CA TRP A 87 -21.43 7.62 7.57
C TRP A 87 -21.53 8.31 8.92
N ARG A 88 -22.73 8.80 9.25
CA ARG A 88 -23.07 9.33 10.58
C ARG A 88 -23.29 8.19 11.56
N VAL A 89 -22.86 8.37 12.77
CA VAL A 89 -23.09 7.39 13.84
C VAL A 89 -24.51 7.60 14.39
N ALA A 90 -25.37 6.61 14.18
CA ALA A 90 -26.68 6.52 14.82
C ALA A 90 -26.60 5.67 16.09
N PRO A 91 -27.56 5.78 17.04
CA PRO A 91 -27.56 5.02 18.29
C PRO A 91 -27.49 3.50 18.11
N ASP A 92 -27.98 2.99 17.00
CA ASP A 92 -28.03 1.59 16.63
C ASP A 92 -26.96 1.18 15.60
N SER A 93 -26.02 2.06 15.30
CA SER A 93 -24.94 1.80 14.35
C SER A 93 -24.09 0.60 14.75
N THR A 94 -24.00 -0.41 13.89
CA THR A 94 -23.24 -1.65 14.14
C THR A 94 -21.72 -1.52 14.01
N GLY A 95 -21.21 -0.37 13.57
CA GLY A 95 -19.78 -0.14 13.32
C GLY A 95 -19.29 -0.57 11.95
N SER A 96 -20.15 -1.16 11.13
CA SER A 96 -19.90 -1.47 9.71
C SER A 96 -20.52 -0.39 8.82
N CYS A 97 -20.04 -0.30 7.58
CA CYS A 97 -20.65 0.56 6.56
C CYS A 97 -22.13 0.14 6.35
N PRO A 98 -23.08 1.06 6.53
CA PRO A 98 -24.51 0.72 6.40
C PRO A 98 -24.96 0.51 4.94
N GLY A 99 -24.10 0.75 3.96
CA GLY A 99 -24.45 0.67 2.55
C GLY A 99 -25.20 1.93 2.08
N ASP A 100 -26.17 1.77 1.23
CA ASP A 100 -27.02 2.87 0.74
C ASP A 100 -28.17 3.12 1.74
N ASP A 101 -27.86 3.91 2.76
CA ASP A 101 -28.73 4.20 3.90
C ASP A 101 -28.73 5.72 4.19
N GLU A 102 -29.76 6.23 4.88
CA GLU A 102 -29.91 7.66 5.24
C GLU A 102 -28.75 8.19 6.08
N THR A 103 -28.04 7.32 6.80
CA THR A 103 -26.87 7.69 7.59
C THR A 103 -25.59 7.80 6.75
N THR A 104 -25.58 7.25 5.55
CA THR A 104 -24.41 7.25 4.65
C THR A 104 -24.23 8.63 4.02
N ILE A 105 -23.06 9.21 4.25
CA ILE A 105 -22.65 10.50 3.65
C ILE A 105 -22.03 10.25 2.28
N SER A 106 -21.18 9.24 2.17
CA SER A 106 -20.49 8.86 0.94
C SER A 106 -20.13 7.39 0.95
N ILE A 107 -20.33 6.74 -0.18
CA ILE A 107 -19.83 5.40 -0.45
C ILE A 107 -19.27 5.37 -1.88
N ALA A 108 -18.10 4.81 -2.05
CA ALA A 108 -17.46 4.69 -3.35
C ALA A 108 -16.66 3.40 -3.43
N THR A 109 -16.64 2.82 -4.63
CA THR A 109 -15.75 1.72 -4.99
C THR A 109 -14.78 2.21 -6.06
N ASP A 110 -13.54 1.77 -5.97
CA ASP A 110 -12.49 2.12 -6.92
C ASP A 110 -11.64 0.88 -7.20
N ARG A 111 -11.29 0.69 -8.49
CA ARG A 111 -10.33 -0.33 -8.92
C ARG A 111 -9.13 0.36 -9.50
N PHE A 112 -7.95 0.01 -9.01
CA PHE A 112 -6.70 0.57 -9.49
C PHE A 112 -5.59 -0.46 -9.46
N ALA A 113 -4.54 -0.22 -10.25
CA ALA A 113 -3.37 -1.05 -10.29
C ALA A 113 -2.10 -0.23 -10.01
N THR A 114 -1.13 -0.86 -9.35
CA THR A 114 0.17 -0.24 -9.05
C THR A 114 1.31 -1.19 -9.33
N ASP A 115 2.46 -0.64 -9.71
CA ASP A 115 3.73 -1.35 -9.69
C ASP A 115 4.03 -1.82 -8.26
N ARG A 116 4.39 -3.08 -8.10
CA ARG A 116 4.54 -3.73 -6.79
C ARG A 116 5.72 -3.21 -5.97
N VAL A 117 6.71 -2.61 -6.61
CA VAL A 117 7.92 -2.08 -5.97
C VAL A 117 7.82 -0.58 -5.75
N THR A 118 7.51 0.15 -6.81
CA THR A 118 7.51 1.63 -6.82
C THR A 118 6.22 2.23 -6.30
N ALA A 119 5.12 1.46 -6.28
CA ALA A 119 3.77 1.90 -5.96
C ALA A 119 3.19 2.98 -6.92
N LEU A 120 3.82 3.17 -8.07
CA LEU A 120 3.30 4.05 -9.11
C LEU A 120 2.06 3.46 -9.77
N ALA A 121 1.15 4.31 -10.18
CA ALA A 121 -0.05 3.94 -10.91
C ALA A 121 0.28 3.20 -12.21
N VAL A 122 -0.52 2.16 -12.51
CA VAL A 122 -0.51 1.42 -13.77
C VAL A 122 -1.91 1.52 -14.39
N ASN A 123 -2.02 2.17 -15.54
CA ASN A 123 -3.30 2.49 -16.19
C ASN A 123 -3.61 1.57 -17.38
N ASP A 124 -3.02 0.38 -17.43
CA ASP A 124 -3.33 -0.59 -18.49
C ASP A 124 -4.73 -1.19 -18.25
N GLU A 125 -5.58 -1.12 -19.28
CA GLU A 125 -6.95 -1.63 -19.24
C GLU A 125 -7.03 -3.13 -18.91
N ALA A 126 -5.97 -3.88 -19.17
CA ALA A 126 -5.89 -5.30 -18.79
C ALA A 126 -5.98 -5.50 -17.26
N TYR A 127 -5.54 -4.53 -16.47
CA TYR A 127 -5.60 -4.57 -15.01
C TYR A 127 -6.80 -3.84 -14.41
N VAL A 128 -7.06 -2.62 -14.90
CA VAL A 128 -8.06 -1.73 -14.28
C VAL A 128 -9.43 -1.78 -14.97
N GLY A 129 -9.51 -2.39 -16.15
CA GLY A 129 -10.73 -2.46 -16.96
C GLY A 129 -10.88 -1.29 -17.94
N ALA A 130 -11.67 -1.51 -18.98
CA ALA A 130 -11.92 -0.50 -20.01
C ALA A 130 -12.67 0.70 -19.46
N GLY A 131 -12.18 1.91 -19.79
CA GLY A 131 -12.81 3.16 -19.37
C GLY A 131 -12.52 3.58 -17.93
N ALA A 132 -11.61 2.91 -17.22
CA ALA A 132 -11.16 3.34 -15.90
C ALA A 132 -10.49 4.72 -15.98
N GLU A 133 -10.73 5.54 -14.97
CA GLU A 133 -10.09 6.86 -14.88
C GLU A 133 -8.58 6.69 -14.65
N PRO A 134 -7.73 7.28 -15.52
CA PRO A 134 -6.30 7.18 -15.37
C PRO A 134 -5.83 7.93 -14.13
N LYS A 135 -4.90 7.32 -13.37
CA LYS A 135 -4.33 7.88 -12.15
C LYS A 135 -2.83 8.13 -12.34
N ASP A 136 -2.32 9.15 -11.67
CA ASP A 136 -0.90 9.50 -11.72
C ASP A 136 -0.25 9.41 -10.33
N GLY A 137 1.05 9.11 -10.31
CA GLY A 137 1.84 9.08 -9.07
C GLY A 137 1.57 7.85 -8.21
N LEU A 138 1.77 8.02 -6.91
CA LEU A 138 1.51 6.99 -5.89
C LEU A 138 0.03 6.98 -5.53
N ILE A 139 -0.60 5.82 -5.43
CA ILE A 139 -2.04 5.75 -5.12
C ILE A 139 -2.28 5.44 -3.64
N ASN A 140 -1.74 4.36 -3.12
CA ASN A 140 -2.12 3.85 -1.80
C ASN A 140 -0.98 3.72 -0.80
N LYS A 141 0.27 3.88 -1.22
CA LYS A 141 1.44 3.80 -0.35
C LYS A 141 2.65 4.48 -0.96
N PHE A 142 3.64 4.79 -0.14
CA PHE A 142 4.97 5.12 -0.61
C PHE A 142 5.74 3.88 -1.09
N PRO A 143 6.75 4.04 -1.98
CA PRO A 143 7.56 2.93 -2.47
C PRO A 143 8.37 2.28 -1.34
N PHE A 144 8.78 1.04 -1.53
CA PHE A 144 9.79 0.44 -0.69
C PHE A 144 11.12 1.21 -0.84
N GLY A 145 11.71 1.62 0.27
CA GLY A 145 12.93 2.45 0.23
C GLY A 145 12.62 3.91 -0.15
N VAL A 146 11.54 4.46 0.42
CA VAL A 146 11.20 5.88 0.34
C VAL A 146 12.43 6.76 0.62
N ALA A 147 12.63 7.80 -0.20
CA ALA A 147 13.75 8.73 -0.10
C ALA A 147 13.26 10.10 0.40
N GLN A 148 14.21 10.93 0.88
CA GLN A 148 13.96 12.30 1.34
C GLN A 148 13.77 13.27 0.15
N LYS A 149 12.70 13.06 -0.62
CA LYS A 149 12.34 13.86 -1.80
C LYS A 149 10.83 13.97 -1.92
N SER A 150 10.33 14.95 -2.65
CA SER A 150 8.90 15.04 -2.99
C SER A 150 8.46 13.88 -3.86
N TYR A 151 7.18 13.51 -3.71
CA TYR A 151 6.49 12.50 -4.51
C TYR A 151 5.18 13.07 -5.04
N GLN A 152 4.75 12.60 -6.21
CA GLN A 152 3.38 12.82 -6.67
C GLN A 152 2.49 11.73 -6.08
N VAL A 153 1.40 12.12 -5.41
CA VAL A 153 0.44 11.23 -4.75
C VAL A 153 -0.94 11.51 -5.33
N TRP A 154 -1.67 10.46 -5.69
CA TRP A 154 -3.03 10.58 -6.19
C TRP A 154 -3.98 11.06 -5.10
N ASP A 155 -4.68 12.15 -5.36
CA ASP A 155 -5.77 12.65 -4.53
C ASP A 155 -7.12 12.32 -5.20
N GLY A 156 -7.84 11.37 -4.65
CA GLY A 156 -9.12 10.91 -5.19
C GLY A 156 -10.24 11.94 -5.07
N LEU A 157 -10.13 12.94 -4.18
CA LEU A 157 -11.11 14.03 -4.10
C LEU A 157 -10.89 15.07 -5.18
N LEU A 158 -9.63 15.35 -5.52
CA LEU A 158 -9.26 16.30 -6.55
C LEU A 158 -9.19 15.67 -7.95
N GLY A 159 -9.22 14.33 -8.06
CA GLY A 159 -9.07 13.61 -9.32
C GLY A 159 -7.74 13.90 -10.04
N ARG A 160 -6.66 14.13 -9.28
CA ARG A 160 -5.33 14.44 -9.82
C ARG A 160 -4.22 14.13 -8.83
N ALA A 161 -3.01 13.99 -9.34
CA ALA A 161 -1.84 13.91 -8.48
C ALA A 161 -1.52 15.27 -7.85
N VAL A 162 -1.12 15.25 -6.58
CA VAL A 162 -0.64 16.40 -5.80
C VAL A 162 0.76 16.11 -5.27
N GLU A 163 1.52 17.16 -5.02
CA GLU A 163 2.87 17.00 -4.49
C GLU A 163 2.84 16.73 -2.98
N ALA A 164 3.35 15.58 -2.57
CA ALA A 164 3.73 15.30 -1.18
C ALA A 164 5.18 15.73 -0.98
N LYS A 165 5.37 16.91 -0.39
CA LYS A 165 6.68 17.51 -0.18
C LYS A 165 7.35 16.93 1.07
N PHE A 166 8.60 16.48 0.96
CA PHE A 166 9.39 16.07 2.12
C PHE A 166 9.59 17.26 3.08
N ASP A 167 9.21 17.07 4.36
CA ASP A 167 9.25 18.10 5.42
C ASP A 167 10.14 17.69 6.61
N GLY A 168 10.95 16.65 6.45
CA GLY A 168 11.89 16.23 7.48
C GLY A 168 11.62 14.86 8.06
N GLU A 169 12.24 14.59 9.21
CA GLU A 169 12.12 13.35 9.95
C GLU A 169 11.37 13.60 11.26
N GLU A 170 10.61 12.61 11.70
CA GLU A 170 9.88 12.65 12.97
C GLU A 170 9.94 11.28 13.64
N GLU A 171 10.15 11.27 14.95
CA GLU A 171 10.10 10.04 15.73
C GLU A 171 8.68 9.78 16.23
N ILE A 172 8.10 8.64 15.82
CA ILE A 172 6.79 8.18 16.26
C ILE A 172 6.92 6.84 16.94
N ASN A 173 6.63 6.78 18.24
CA ASN A 173 6.71 5.55 19.06
C ASN A 173 8.07 4.83 18.97
N GLY A 174 9.18 5.58 18.92
CA GLY A 174 10.53 5.04 18.83
C GLY A 174 10.96 4.64 17.41
N LEU A 175 10.16 4.94 16.38
CA LEU A 175 10.49 4.72 14.99
C LEU A 175 10.78 6.05 14.29
N ASN A 176 11.94 6.17 13.65
CA ASN A 176 12.24 7.31 12.78
C ASN A 176 11.42 7.20 11.50
N THR A 177 10.60 8.20 11.24
CA THR A 177 9.69 8.29 10.09
C THR A 177 10.00 9.53 9.25
N TYR A 178 9.66 9.48 7.97
CA TYR A 178 9.70 10.64 7.10
C TYR A 178 8.35 11.33 7.08
N LYS A 179 8.37 12.64 7.26
CA LYS A 179 7.20 13.50 7.23
C LYS A 179 7.04 14.11 5.85
N PHE A 180 5.82 14.07 5.33
CA PHE A 180 5.45 14.70 4.06
C PHE A 180 4.25 15.62 4.27
N LEU A 181 4.24 16.76 3.58
CA LEU A 181 3.13 17.70 3.53
C LEU A 181 2.47 17.64 2.14
N ILE A 182 1.15 17.54 2.13
CA ILE A 182 0.30 17.55 0.93
C ILE A 182 -0.54 18.81 0.94
#